data_a7ad2ffb4ff5b91d0b29a01156e006a0
#
_entry.id   a7ad2ffb4ff5b91d0b29a01156e006a0
#
_cell.length_a   1.000
_cell.length_b   1.000
_cell.length_c   1.000
_cell.angle_alpha   90.00
_cell.angle_beta   90.00
_cell.angle_gamma   90.00
#
_symmetry.space_group_name_H-M   'P 1'
#
loop_
_entity.id
_entity.type
_entity.pdbx_description
1 polymer ?
#
loop_
_entity_poly.entity_id
_entity_poly.type
_entity_poly.pdbx_seq_one_letter_code
_entity_poly.pdbx_strand_id
1 'polypeptide(L)'
;MIYLEMNHVKKNFDDLEVLKDISLTVEEGEVVSIIGPSGSGKSTLLRCATLLETMDCGDLSYLGKKAVTMENGHSVYEKPAVLGKIRENFGLVFQNYNLFPHYNVMRNLCDAPIHVQKRQRDEVEQQAKELLYKMGLTGKEKAYPCQLSGGQCQRVAIARALMLNPKVLFFDEPTSALDPELTGEVLKVIRSLAEMHMTMVIVTHEMAFAREISDRILFMDQGVVVVEGTPKEVFSSENNRMKGFLGKFRDK
;
A
#
# COMPACT_ATOMS: atom_id res chain seq x y z
N MET A 1 6.55 -14.58 -10.47
CA MET A 1 7.68 -14.47 -9.48
C MET A 1 7.13 -13.90 -8.19
N ILE A 2 7.56 -14.40 -6.99
CA ILE A 2 7.13 -13.81 -5.71
C ILE A 2 7.88 -12.50 -5.45
N TYR A 3 7.16 -11.40 -5.28
CA TYR A 3 7.72 -10.09 -5.00
C TYR A 3 7.72 -9.75 -3.50
N LEU A 4 6.68 -10.17 -2.78
CA LEU A 4 6.57 -10.06 -1.32
C LEU A 4 6.20 -11.42 -0.73
N GLU A 5 6.87 -11.79 0.34
CA GLU A 5 6.54 -12.96 1.14
C GLU A 5 6.65 -12.63 2.62
N MET A 6 5.56 -12.86 3.34
CA MET A 6 5.44 -12.75 4.78
C MET A 6 4.96 -14.10 5.33
N ASN A 7 5.63 -14.63 6.34
CA ASN A 7 5.24 -15.90 6.94
C ASN A 7 5.12 -15.78 8.45
N HIS A 8 4.01 -16.27 8.98
CA HIS A 8 3.75 -16.38 10.43
C HIS A 8 3.91 -15.08 11.20
N VAL A 9 3.47 -13.96 10.62
CA VAL A 9 3.61 -12.62 11.20
C VAL A 9 2.72 -12.47 12.41
N LYS A 10 3.33 -12.08 13.55
CA LYS A 10 2.64 -11.71 14.78
C LYS A 10 3.07 -10.32 15.22
N LYS A 11 2.12 -9.56 15.77
CA LYS A 11 2.38 -8.24 16.34
C LYS A 11 1.48 -7.97 17.53
N ASN A 12 2.10 -7.59 18.63
CA ASN A 12 1.43 -7.10 19.84
C ASN A 12 1.75 -5.61 20.05
N PHE A 13 0.83 -4.89 20.62
CA PHE A 13 1.06 -3.59 21.23
C PHE A 13 0.64 -3.70 22.69
N ASP A 14 1.62 -3.68 23.57
CA ASP A 14 1.46 -4.02 24.97
C ASP A 14 0.75 -5.39 25.13
N ASP A 15 -0.40 -5.42 25.81
CA ASP A 15 -1.20 -6.64 26.00
C ASP A 15 -2.17 -6.96 24.85
N LEU A 16 -2.22 -6.11 23.81
CA LEU A 16 -3.15 -6.29 22.69
C LEU A 16 -2.47 -7.03 21.54
N GLU A 17 -2.90 -8.26 21.29
CA GLU A 17 -2.48 -9.06 20.12
C GLU A 17 -3.24 -8.57 18.85
N VAL A 18 -2.54 -7.81 17.98
CA VAL A 18 -3.12 -7.19 16.79
C VAL A 18 -2.98 -8.06 15.54
N LEU A 19 -1.84 -8.76 15.39
CA LEU A 19 -1.64 -9.77 14.36
C LEU A 19 -1.30 -11.10 15.03
N LYS A 20 -2.05 -12.16 14.69
CA LYS A 20 -2.00 -13.42 15.46
C LYS A 20 -1.28 -14.58 14.77
N ASP A 21 -1.15 -14.57 13.50
CA ASP A 21 -0.41 -15.52 12.64
C ASP A 21 -0.82 -15.27 11.19
N ILE A 22 -0.26 -14.23 10.58
CA ILE A 22 -0.62 -13.84 9.22
C ILE A 22 0.50 -14.27 8.27
N SER A 23 0.12 -14.98 7.21
CA SER A 23 1.00 -15.22 6.06
C SER A 23 0.40 -14.59 4.82
N LEU A 24 1.25 -13.98 3.99
CA LEU A 24 0.87 -13.30 2.76
C LEU A 24 1.99 -13.41 1.74
N THR A 25 1.66 -13.88 0.54
CA THR A 25 2.54 -13.80 -0.62
C THR A 25 1.92 -12.86 -1.64
N VAL A 26 2.75 -12.17 -2.43
CA VAL A 26 2.28 -11.35 -3.57
C VAL A 26 3.18 -11.64 -4.75
N GLU A 27 2.57 -11.99 -5.87
CA GLU A 27 3.27 -12.29 -7.11
C GLU A 27 3.45 -11.05 -8.00
N GLU A 28 4.36 -11.14 -8.96
CA GLU A 28 4.59 -10.09 -9.94
C GLU A 28 3.31 -9.80 -10.74
N GLY A 29 2.91 -8.52 -10.81
CA GLY A 29 1.71 -8.07 -11.50
C GLY A 29 0.40 -8.33 -10.75
N GLU A 30 0.44 -8.98 -9.57
CA GLU A 30 -0.75 -9.29 -8.79
C GLU A 30 -1.25 -8.06 -8.01
N VAL A 31 -2.57 -7.88 -8.01
CA VAL A 31 -3.27 -6.90 -7.17
C VAL A 31 -3.97 -7.63 -6.02
N VAL A 32 -3.47 -7.45 -4.81
CA VAL A 32 -4.03 -8.02 -3.59
C VAL A 32 -4.75 -6.93 -2.80
N SER A 33 -6.05 -7.08 -2.55
CA SER A 33 -6.78 -6.21 -1.64
C SER A 33 -6.95 -6.84 -0.27
N ILE A 34 -6.75 -6.05 0.78
CA ILE A 34 -6.98 -6.43 2.17
C ILE A 34 -8.19 -5.65 2.67
N ILE A 35 -9.27 -6.36 2.99
CA ILE A 35 -10.52 -5.80 3.48
C ILE A 35 -10.86 -6.31 4.88
N GLY A 36 -11.77 -5.64 5.57
CA GLY A 36 -12.22 -6.06 6.90
C GLY A 36 -12.60 -4.88 7.79
N PRO A 37 -13.20 -5.13 8.97
CA PRO A 37 -13.61 -4.07 9.89
C PRO A 37 -12.44 -3.24 10.38
N SER A 38 -12.73 -2.03 10.87
CA SER A 38 -11.73 -1.18 11.54
C SER A 38 -11.18 -1.91 12.76
N GLY A 39 -9.88 -1.79 13.00
CA GLY A 39 -9.19 -2.48 14.10
C GLY A 39 -8.87 -3.96 13.85
N SER A 40 -9.09 -4.52 12.64
CA SER A 40 -8.75 -5.92 12.34
C SER A 40 -7.26 -6.18 12.07
N GLY A 41 -6.40 -5.14 12.10
CA GLY A 41 -4.95 -5.28 11.93
C GLY A 41 -4.43 -4.97 10.50
N LYS A 42 -5.29 -4.58 9.53
CA LYS A 42 -4.91 -4.35 8.13
C LYS A 42 -3.73 -3.37 7.95
N SER A 43 -3.86 -2.16 8.48
CA SER A 43 -2.80 -1.15 8.40
C SER A 43 -1.54 -1.56 9.18
N THR A 44 -1.69 -2.32 10.27
CA THR A 44 -0.55 -2.86 11.01
C THR A 44 0.21 -3.89 10.17
N LEU A 45 -0.50 -4.80 9.47
CA LEU A 45 0.11 -5.75 8.55
C LEU A 45 0.87 -5.04 7.43
N LEU A 46 0.23 -4.02 6.83
CA LEU A 46 0.85 -3.22 5.77
C LEU A 46 2.08 -2.45 6.28
N ARG A 47 2.05 -1.90 7.51
CA ARG A 47 3.21 -1.25 8.13
C ARG A 47 4.34 -2.23 8.44
N CYS A 48 4.03 -3.45 8.86
CA CYS A 48 5.03 -4.52 9.01
C CYS A 48 5.67 -4.87 7.65
N ALA A 49 4.85 -5.04 6.60
CA ALA A 49 5.35 -5.29 5.25
C ALA A 49 6.29 -4.18 4.77
N THR A 50 5.97 -2.92 5.04
CA THR A 50 6.76 -1.75 4.60
C THR A 50 7.89 -1.35 5.57
N LEU A 51 8.20 -2.18 6.57
CA LEU A 51 9.25 -1.93 7.56
C LEU A 51 9.07 -0.58 8.31
N LEU A 52 7.82 -0.13 8.46
CA LEU A 52 7.44 1.02 9.30
C LEU A 52 7.06 0.61 10.72
N GLU A 53 6.70 -0.67 10.90
CA GLU A 53 6.43 -1.28 12.19
C GLU A 53 7.25 -2.57 12.30
N THR A 54 7.71 -2.89 13.51
CA THR A 54 8.43 -4.14 13.77
C THR A 54 7.45 -5.28 14.07
N MET A 55 7.71 -6.45 13.47
CA MET A 55 7.01 -7.69 13.83
C MET A 55 7.65 -8.28 15.09
N ASP A 56 6.84 -8.93 15.93
CA ASP A 56 7.36 -9.67 17.10
C ASP A 56 7.83 -11.07 16.67
N CYS A 57 7.07 -11.72 15.77
CA CYS A 57 7.43 -13.00 15.14
C CYS A 57 7.13 -12.96 13.64
N GLY A 58 7.80 -13.81 12.88
CA GLY A 58 7.59 -14.02 11.46
C GLY A 58 8.77 -13.66 10.59
N ASP A 59 8.66 -14.03 9.32
CA ASP A 59 9.64 -13.76 8.27
C ASP A 59 9.08 -12.72 7.29
N LEU A 60 9.98 -11.93 6.68
CA LEU A 60 9.65 -11.02 5.59
C LEU A 60 10.74 -11.07 4.53
N SER A 61 10.35 -11.28 3.28
CA SER A 61 11.26 -11.21 2.15
C SER A 61 10.67 -10.42 0.98
N TYR A 62 11.56 -9.78 0.22
CA TYR A 62 11.26 -9.09 -1.03
C TYR A 62 12.13 -9.64 -2.15
N LEU A 63 11.52 -10.12 -3.24
CA LEU A 63 12.24 -10.68 -4.40
C LEU A 63 13.25 -11.76 -3.98
N GLY A 64 12.86 -12.59 -3.01
CA GLY A 64 13.69 -13.65 -2.43
C GLY A 64 14.80 -13.16 -1.46
N LYS A 65 14.92 -11.84 -1.22
CA LYS A 65 15.89 -11.30 -0.25
C LYS A 65 15.21 -11.14 1.10
N LYS A 66 15.75 -11.78 2.12
CA LYS A 66 15.24 -11.68 3.49
C LYS A 66 15.48 -10.28 4.06
N ALA A 67 14.42 -9.67 4.59
CA ALA A 67 14.45 -8.45 5.38
C ALA A 67 14.40 -8.77 6.87
N VAL A 68 13.63 -9.80 7.20
CA VAL A 68 13.41 -10.28 8.57
C VAL A 68 13.41 -11.79 8.53
N THR A 69 14.07 -12.42 9.51
CA THR A 69 14.09 -13.88 9.69
C THR A 69 13.65 -14.22 11.11
N MET A 70 12.79 -15.23 11.25
CA MET A 70 12.40 -15.71 12.58
C MET A 70 13.50 -16.57 13.16
N GLU A 71 14.01 -16.18 14.34
CA GLU A 71 15.03 -16.93 15.08
C GLU A 71 14.58 -17.06 16.55
N ASN A 72 14.58 -18.28 17.08
CA ASN A 72 14.19 -18.56 18.47
C ASN A 72 12.83 -17.97 18.89
N GLY A 73 11.87 -17.89 17.97
CA GLY A 73 10.53 -17.37 18.23
C GLY A 73 10.39 -15.84 18.16
N HIS A 74 11.41 -15.13 17.70
CA HIS A 74 11.40 -13.67 17.53
C HIS A 74 11.87 -13.29 16.12
N SER A 75 11.37 -12.15 15.63
CA SER A 75 11.80 -11.59 14.34
C SER A 75 13.14 -10.87 14.47
N VAL A 76 14.13 -11.30 13.72
CA VAL A 76 15.46 -10.67 13.62
C VAL A 76 15.57 -9.92 12.30
N TYR A 77 15.86 -8.64 12.39
CA TYR A 77 15.93 -7.74 11.25
C TYR A 77 17.36 -7.69 10.68
N GLU A 78 17.45 -7.64 9.36
CA GLU A 78 18.71 -7.47 8.65
C GLU A 78 19.34 -6.10 8.97
N LYS A 79 20.65 -5.99 8.69
CA LYS A 79 21.42 -4.76 8.90
C LYS A 79 20.80 -3.57 8.13
N PRO A 80 20.90 -2.33 8.66
CA PRO A 80 20.32 -1.15 8.04
C PRO A 80 20.66 -0.95 6.56
N ALA A 81 21.88 -1.32 6.14
CA ALA A 81 22.33 -1.23 4.75
C ALA A 81 21.59 -2.21 3.82
N VAL A 82 21.22 -3.41 4.30
CA VAL A 82 20.43 -4.39 3.57
C VAL A 82 18.98 -3.94 3.50
N LEU A 83 18.41 -3.51 4.63
CA LEU A 83 17.05 -2.98 4.71
C LEU A 83 16.88 -1.74 3.81
N GLY A 84 17.90 -0.87 3.72
CA GLY A 84 17.91 0.27 2.81
C GLY A 84 17.69 -0.15 1.35
N LYS A 85 18.42 -1.18 0.88
CA LYS A 85 18.26 -1.72 -0.47
C LYS A 85 16.90 -2.42 -0.68
N ILE A 86 16.37 -3.06 0.35
CA ILE A 86 15.05 -3.69 0.28
C ILE A 86 13.95 -2.63 0.15
N ARG A 87 14.05 -1.50 0.88
CA ARG A 87 13.11 -0.38 0.79
C ARG A 87 13.03 0.25 -0.61
N GLU A 88 14.04 0.09 -1.44
CA GLU A 88 14.00 0.55 -2.83
C GLU A 88 13.01 -0.26 -3.70
N ASN A 89 12.58 -1.44 -3.25
CA ASN A 89 11.68 -2.30 -4.02
C ASN A 89 10.21 -1.95 -3.83
N PHE A 90 9.85 -1.11 -2.88
CA PHE A 90 8.43 -0.78 -2.67
C PHE A 90 8.20 0.71 -2.46
N GLY A 91 6.99 1.14 -2.81
CA GLY A 91 6.45 2.47 -2.49
C GLY A 91 5.25 2.34 -1.57
N LEU A 92 4.99 3.36 -0.76
CA LEU A 92 3.82 3.42 0.13
C LEU A 92 3.07 4.73 -0.07
N VAL A 93 1.76 4.60 -0.25
CA VAL A 93 0.80 5.68 -0.32
C VAL A 93 -0.04 5.65 0.96
N PHE A 94 0.06 6.69 1.76
CA PHE A 94 -0.60 6.81 3.05
C PHE A 94 -2.03 7.35 2.93
N GLN A 95 -2.85 7.08 3.93
CA GLN A 95 -4.20 7.60 4.09
C GLN A 95 -4.24 9.13 4.08
N ASN A 96 -3.33 9.80 4.77
CA ASN A 96 -3.28 11.25 4.96
C ASN A 96 -2.25 11.94 4.02
N TYR A 97 -2.03 11.39 2.81
CA TYR A 97 -1.10 11.89 1.78
C TYR A 97 0.36 11.97 2.23
N ASN A 98 0.65 12.44 3.42
CA ASN A 98 1.97 12.66 4.04
C ASN A 98 2.94 13.41 3.10
N LEU A 99 2.43 14.41 2.38
CA LEU A 99 3.26 15.32 1.60
C LEU A 99 4.04 16.25 2.53
N PHE A 100 5.27 16.58 2.14
CA PHE A 100 6.06 17.61 2.84
C PHE A 100 5.41 18.98 2.62
N PRO A 101 4.82 19.61 3.64
CA PRO A 101 4.00 20.82 3.45
C PRO A 101 4.81 22.04 3.01
N HIS A 102 6.11 22.06 3.32
CA HIS A 102 7.06 23.11 2.96
C HIS A 102 7.75 22.88 1.61
N TYR A 103 7.43 21.76 0.90
CA TYR A 103 7.88 21.46 -0.45
C TYR A 103 6.74 21.69 -1.43
N ASN A 104 7.05 22.27 -2.60
CA ASN A 104 6.13 22.26 -3.72
C ASN A 104 5.99 20.83 -4.30
N VAL A 105 5.08 20.64 -5.25
CA VAL A 105 4.82 19.34 -5.89
C VAL A 105 6.09 18.75 -6.50
N MET A 106 6.82 19.52 -7.33
CA MET A 106 8.06 19.01 -7.95
C MET A 106 9.08 18.53 -6.91
N ARG A 107 9.28 19.28 -5.84
CA ARG A 107 10.24 18.89 -4.80
C ARG A 107 9.75 17.67 -4.03
N ASN A 108 8.45 17.52 -3.77
CA ASN A 108 7.88 16.32 -3.17
C ASN A 108 8.17 15.07 -4.02
N LEU A 109 8.18 15.19 -5.34
CA LEU A 109 8.46 14.08 -6.25
C LEU A 109 9.95 13.80 -6.40
N CYS A 110 10.77 14.86 -6.55
CA CYS A 110 12.15 14.74 -7.00
C CYS A 110 13.17 14.52 -5.87
N ASP A 111 12.83 14.90 -4.63
CA ASP A 111 13.80 14.93 -3.52
C ASP A 111 14.41 13.55 -3.24
N ALA A 112 13.60 12.51 -3.07
CA ALA A 112 14.09 11.17 -2.77
C ALA A 112 14.86 10.53 -3.95
N PRO A 113 14.39 10.56 -5.21
CA PRO A 113 15.16 10.05 -6.34
C PRO A 113 16.55 10.70 -6.48
N ILE A 114 16.66 12.02 -6.27
CA ILE A 114 17.92 12.75 -6.38
C ILE A 114 18.84 12.45 -5.19
N HIS A 115 18.32 12.59 -3.96
CA HIS A 115 19.16 12.55 -2.77
C HIS A 115 19.41 11.15 -2.21
N VAL A 116 18.44 10.23 -2.34
CA VAL A 116 18.55 8.85 -1.85
C VAL A 116 19.04 7.91 -2.95
N GLN A 117 18.40 7.92 -4.13
CA GLN A 117 18.79 7.04 -5.25
C GLN A 117 19.96 7.61 -6.08
N LYS A 118 20.40 8.86 -5.83
CA LYS A 118 21.52 9.52 -6.52
C LYS A 118 21.33 9.63 -8.05
N ARG A 119 20.07 9.71 -8.51
CA ARG A 119 19.74 9.84 -9.92
C ARG A 119 20.00 11.24 -10.44
N GLN A 120 20.23 11.38 -11.74
CA GLN A 120 20.47 12.66 -12.40
C GLN A 120 19.23 13.56 -12.33
N ARG A 121 19.43 14.85 -11.98
CA ARG A 121 18.34 15.80 -11.76
C ARG A 121 17.44 15.95 -12.98
N ASP A 122 18.02 16.13 -14.18
CA ASP A 122 17.25 16.37 -15.41
C ASP A 122 16.34 15.18 -15.76
N GLU A 123 16.86 13.95 -15.58
CA GLU A 123 16.09 12.73 -15.78
C GLU A 123 14.92 12.63 -14.79
N VAL A 124 15.19 12.92 -13.51
CA VAL A 124 14.17 12.89 -12.45
C VAL A 124 13.09 13.95 -12.68
N GLU A 125 13.48 15.18 -13.06
CA GLU A 125 12.52 16.24 -13.35
C GLU A 125 11.66 15.93 -14.59
N GLN A 126 12.23 15.29 -15.61
CA GLN A 126 11.49 14.83 -16.77
C GLN A 126 10.46 13.76 -16.40
N GLN A 127 10.87 12.72 -15.66
CA GLN A 127 9.97 11.68 -15.15
C GLN A 127 8.85 12.27 -14.28
N ALA A 128 9.17 13.23 -13.41
CA ALA A 128 8.18 13.90 -12.57
C ALA A 128 7.12 14.61 -13.41
N LYS A 129 7.49 15.33 -14.46
CA LYS A 129 6.54 15.99 -15.37
C LYS A 129 5.64 14.98 -16.10
N GLU A 130 6.20 13.87 -16.56
CA GLU A 130 5.44 12.80 -17.22
C GLU A 130 4.42 12.16 -16.25
N LEU A 131 4.82 11.90 -15.00
CA LEU A 131 3.90 11.39 -13.99
C LEU A 131 2.81 12.41 -13.65
N LEU A 132 3.14 13.68 -13.49
CA LEU A 132 2.16 14.73 -13.23
C LEU A 132 1.15 14.85 -14.38
N TYR A 133 1.59 14.74 -15.63
CA TYR A 133 0.71 14.69 -16.79
C TYR A 133 -0.24 13.48 -16.70
N LYS A 134 0.27 12.28 -16.44
CA LYS A 134 -0.54 11.06 -16.28
C LYS A 134 -1.54 11.16 -15.12
N MET A 135 -1.19 11.88 -14.06
CA MET A 135 -2.05 12.12 -12.90
C MET A 135 -3.06 13.26 -13.09
N GLY A 136 -3.07 13.92 -14.28
CA GLY A 136 -3.94 15.09 -14.51
C GLY A 136 -3.57 16.30 -13.65
N LEU A 137 -2.28 16.48 -13.35
CA LEU A 137 -1.74 17.53 -12.48
C LEU A 137 -0.82 18.52 -13.21
N THR A 138 -0.94 18.59 -14.54
CA THR A 138 -0.19 19.56 -15.36
C THR A 138 -0.45 20.99 -14.86
N GLY A 139 0.61 21.80 -14.74
CA GLY A 139 0.53 23.16 -14.24
C GLY A 139 0.51 23.28 -12.71
N LYS A 140 0.59 22.16 -11.98
CA LYS A 140 0.66 22.13 -10.51
C LYS A 140 2.08 21.95 -9.94
N GLU A 141 3.11 21.96 -10.80
CA GLU A 141 4.50 21.69 -10.47
C GLU A 141 5.03 22.56 -9.33
N LYS A 142 4.63 23.84 -9.33
CA LYS A 142 5.06 24.84 -8.34
C LYS A 142 4.10 25.00 -7.16
N ALA A 143 2.92 24.35 -7.20
CA ALA A 143 1.93 24.42 -6.12
C ALA A 143 2.43 23.74 -4.85
N TYR A 144 2.00 24.25 -3.71
CA TYR A 144 2.23 23.64 -2.40
C TYR A 144 1.01 22.79 -1.99
N PRO A 145 1.17 21.80 -1.08
CA PRO A 145 0.05 20.96 -0.64
C PRO A 145 -1.19 21.75 -0.17
N CYS A 146 -1.00 22.87 0.51
CA CYS A 146 -2.12 23.73 0.95
C CYS A 146 -2.92 24.42 -0.20
N GLN A 147 -2.41 24.37 -1.42
CA GLN A 147 -3.04 24.92 -2.63
C GLN A 147 -3.71 23.84 -3.49
N LEU A 148 -3.75 22.60 -3.02
CA LEU A 148 -4.30 21.45 -3.72
C LEU A 148 -5.56 20.93 -3.04
N SER A 149 -6.49 20.35 -3.81
CA SER A 149 -7.59 19.57 -3.24
C SER A 149 -7.06 18.26 -2.63
N GLY A 150 -7.86 17.61 -1.77
CA GLY A 150 -7.51 16.32 -1.19
C GLY A 150 -7.17 15.26 -2.26
N GLY A 151 -7.99 15.16 -3.32
CA GLY A 151 -7.74 14.25 -4.43
C GLY A 151 -6.46 14.59 -5.22
N GLN A 152 -6.15 15.90 -5.37
CA GLN A 152 -4.87 16.32 -5.96
C GLN A 152 -3.68 15.95 -5.07
N CYS A 153 -3.78 16.16 -3.75
CA CYS A 153 -2.74 15.74 -2.81
C CYS A 153 -2.50 14.23 -2.87
N GLN A 154 -3.56 13.43 -2.94
CA GLN A 154 -3.44 11.98 -3.04
C GLN A 154 -2.78 11.56 -4.36
N ARG A 155 -3.14 12.17 -5.47
CA ARG A 155 -2.49 11.89 -6.77
C ARG A 155 -1.01 12.30 -6.78
N VAL A 156 -0.64 13.38 -6.10
CA VAL A 156 0.78 13.74 -5.86
C VAL A 156 1.47 12.69 -5.00
N ALA A 157 0.82 12.17 -3.95
CA ALA A 157 1.39 11.12 -3.10
C ALA A 157 1.62 9.81 -3.88
N ILE A 158 0.68 9.43 -4.77
CA ILE A 158 0.84 8.29 -5.68
C ILE A 158 2.02 8.54 -6.64
N ALA A 159 2.07 9.71 -7.29
CA ALA A 159 3.16 10.06 -8.19
C ALA A 159 4.52 10.02 -7.45
N ARG A 160 4.60 10.53 -6.22
CA ARG A 160 5.81 10.48 -5.39
C ARG A 160 6.28 9.04 -5.12
N ALA A 161 5.36 8.13 -4.81
CA ALA A 161 5.70 6.73 -4.59
C ALA A 161 6.21 6.07 -5.90
N LEU A 162 5.61 6.39 -7.04
CA LEU A 162 6.02 5.89 -8.36
C LEU A 162 7.38 6.44 -8.83
N MET A 163 7.80 7.63 -8.39
CA MET A 163 9.11 8.20 -8.73
C MET A 163 10.29 7.31 -8.31
N LEU A 164 10.09 6.45 -7.31
CA LEU A 164 11.11 5.52 -6.82
C LEU A 164 11.21 4.25 -7.68
N ASN A 165 10.38 4.10 -8.72
CA ASN A 165 10.28 2.91 -9.58
C ASN A 165 10.09 1.61 -8.77
N PRO A 166 9.11 1.55 -7.86
CA PRO A 166 8.91 0.42 -6.96
C PRO A 166 8.50 -0.83 -7.74
N LYS A 167 8.83 -2.01 -7.18
CA LYS A 167 8.34 -3.31 -7.65
C LYS A 167 6.96 -3.63 -7.07
N VAL A 168 6.69 -3.18 -5.85
CA VAL A 168 5.40 -3.33 -5.16
C VAL A 168 4.93 -1.96 -4.67
N LEU A 169 3.68 -1.62 -4.92
CA LEU A 169 3.07 -0.39 -4.43
C LEU A 169 2.01 -0.71 -3.38
N PHE A 170 2.19 -0.17 -2.18
CA PHE A 170 1.27 -0.33 -1.07
C PHE A 170 0.36 0.89 -0.96
N PHE A 171 -0.93 0.64 -0.65
CA PHE A 171 -1.93 1.67 -0.39
C PHE A 171 -2.58 1.42 0.97
N ASP A 172 -2.45 2.36 1.89
CA ASP A 172 -3.14 2.33 3.19
C ASP A 172 -4.36 3.24 3.13
N GLU A 173 -5.53 2.68 2.82
CA GLU A 173 -6.83 3.38 2.73
C GLU A 173 -6.77 4.68 1.88
N PRO A 174 -6.40 4.61 0.60
CA PRO A 174 -6.04 5.79 -0.20
C PRO A 174 -7.17 6.78 -0.45
N THR A 175 -8.41 6.45 -0.10
CA THR A 175 -9.61 7.28 -0.34
C THR A 175 -10.33 7.72 0.92
N SER A 176 -9.96 7.20 2.10
CA SER A 176 -10.71 7.42 3.34
C SER A 176 -10.74 8.87 3.85
N ALA A 177 -9.79 9.70 3.40
CA ALA A 177 -9.73 11.13 3.72
C ALA A 177 -10.33 12.03 2.62
N LEU A 178 -11.09 11.46 1.66
CA LEU A 178 -11.61 12.15 0.49
C LEU A 178 -13.14 12.19 0.46
N ASP A 179 -13.66 13.25 -0.14
CA ASP A 179 -15.08 13.32 -0.50
C ASP A 179 -15.40 12.29 -1.62
N PRO A 180 -16.67 11.85 -1.74
CA PRO A 180 -17.06 10.84 -2.75
C PRO A 180 -16.72 11.22 -4.20
N GLU A 181 -16.81 12.50 -4.55
CA GLU A 181 -16.45 12.98 -5.90
C GLU A 181 -14.95 12.81 -6.19
N LEU A 182 -14.10 13.16 -5.21
CA LEU A 182 -12.64 13.05 -5.33
C LEU A 182 -12.15 11.60 -5.22
N THR A 183 -12.88 10.75 -4.50
CA THR A 183 -12.63 9.30 -4.41
C THR A 183 -12.56 8.68 -5.80
N GLY A 184 -13.54 8.97 -6.68
CA GLY A 184 -13.60 8.42 -8.03
C GLY A 184 -12.36 8.76 -8.88
N GLU A 185 -11.79 9.95 -8.74
CA GLU A 185 -10.57 10.36 -9.46
C GLU A 185 -9.34 9.55 -9.02
N VAL A 186 -9.19 9.32 -7.72
CA VAL A 186 -8.07 8.55 -7.17
C VAL A 186 -8.20 7.07 -7.55
N LEU A 187 -9.40 6.50 -7.46
CA LEU A 187 -9.65 5.10 -7.85
C LEU A 187 -9.38 4.86 -9.34
N LYS A 188 -9.68 5.84 -10.22
CA LYS A 188 -9.31 5.76 -11.66
C LYS A 188 -7.80 5.66 -11.85
N VAL A 189 -7.02 6.42 -11.10
CA VAL A 189 -5.55 6.35 -11.17
C VAL A 189 -5.07 4.96 -10.72
N ILE A 190 -5.57 4.44 -9.58
CA ILE A 190 -5.16 3.12 -9.09
C ILE A 190 -5.56 2.02 -10.10
N ARG A 191 -6.76 2.13 -10.70
CA ARG A 191 -7.19 1.21 -11.77
C ARG A 191 -6.23 1.23 -12.96
N SER A 192 -5.80 2.40 -13.42
CA SER A 192 -4.85 2.50 -14.53
C SER A 192 -3.49 1.86 -14.20
N LEU A 193 -3.08 1.86 -12.92
CA LEU A 193 -1.87 1.14 -12.48
C LEU A 193 -2.07 -0.38 -12.53
N ALA A 194 -3.25 -0.89 -12.15
CA ALA A 194 -3.59 -2.30 -12.27
C ALA A 194 -3.58 -2.76 -13.74
N GLU A 195 -4.17 -1.97 -14.65
CA GLU A 195 -4.14 -2.24 -16.10
C GLU A 195 -2.72 -2.28 -16.68
N MET A 196 -1.78 -1.57 -16.07
CA MET A 196 -0.35 -1.63 -16.40
C MET A 196 0.40 -2.79 -15.71
N HIS A 197 -0.30 -3.73 -15.09
CA HIS A 197 0.26 -4.85 -14.34
C HIS A 197 1.21 -4.44 -13.20
N MET A 198 0.95 -3.30 -12.56
CA MET A 198 1.68 -2.90 -11.35
C MET A 198 1.31 -3.84 -10.20
N THR A 199 2.30 -4.44 -9.56
CA THR A 199 2.07 -5.24 -8.34
C THR A 199 1.62 -4.33 -7.20
N MET A 200 0.47 -4.62 -6.60
CA MET A 200 -0.12 -3.75 -5.57
C MET A 200 -0.69 -4.52 -4.39
N VAL A 201 -0.56 -3.94 -3.20
CA VAL A 201 -1.28 -4.36 -1.99
C VAL A 201 -2.10 -3.18 -1.50
N ILE A 202 -3.42 -3.34 -1.43
CA ILE A 202 -4.35 -2.24 -1.19
C ILE A 202 -5.22 -2.55 0.03
N VAL A 203 -5.04 -1.80 1.11
CA VAL A 203 -6.01 -1.76 2.22
C VAL A 203 -7.11 -0.78 1.83
N THR A 204 -8.36 -1.24 1.77
CA THR A 204 -9.48 -0.38 1.34
C THR A 204 -10.81 -0.75 1.99
N HIS A 205 -11.69 0.23 2.08
CA HIS A 205 -13.11 0.08 2.43
C HIS A 205 -14.04 0.19 1.20
N GLU A 206 -13.49 0.40 0.01
CA GLU A 206 -14.24 0.49 -1.25
C GLU A 206 -14.49 -0.91 -1.83
N MET A 207 -15.58 -1.56 -1.38
CA MET A 207 -15.86 -2.97 -1.72
C MET A 207 -16.06 -3.20 -3.21
N ALA A 208 -16.77 -2.29 -3.91
CA ALA A 208 -16.98 -2.38 -5.35
C ALA A 208 -15.65 -2.30 -6.12
N PHE A 209 -14.78 -1.39 -5.70
CA PHE A 209 -13.46 -1.22 -6.27
C PHE A 209 -12.56 -2.44 -6.03
N ALA A 210 -12.48 -2.93 -4.78
CA ALA A 210 -11.72 -4.13 -4.46
C ALA A 210 -12.18 -5.34 -5.30
N ARG A 211 -13.50 -5.50 -5.48
CA ARG A 211 -14.08 -6.57 -6.31
C ARG A 211 -13.68 -6.48 -7.78
N GLU A 212 -13.55 -5.26 -8.28
CA GLU A 212 -13.27 -4.99 -9.70
C GLU A 212 -11.80 -5.19 -10.07
N ILE A 213 -10.87 -4.69 -9.24
CA ILE A 213 -9.46 -4.60 -9.64
C ILE A 213 -8.57 -5.69 -9.09
N SER A 214 -9.02 -6.44 -8.06
CA SER A 214 -8.14 -7.38 -7.37
C SER A 214 -8.12 -8.73 -8.07
N ASP A 215 -6.95 -9.34 -8.12
CA ASP A 215 -6.79 -10.75 -8.47
C ASP A 215 -7.13 -11.63 -7.26
N ARG A 216 -6.77 -11.15 -6.05
CA ARG A 216 -7.01 -11.85 -4.80
C ARG A 216 -7.39 -10.86 -3.70
N ILE A 217 -8.27 -11.32 -2.80
CA ILE A 217 -8.74 -10.54 -1.65
C ILE A 217 -8.52 -11.33 -0.38
N LEU A 218 -7.97 -10.66 0.64
CA LEU A 218 -7.86 -11.15 2.01
C LEU A 218 -8.90 -10.43 2.87
N PHE A 219 -9.80 -11.17 3.48
CA PHE A 219 -10.70 -10.65 4.51
C PHE A 219 -10.09 -10.89 5.89
N MET A 220 -9.70 -9.81 6.57
CA MET A 220 -9.15 -9.85 7.91
C MET A 220 -10.19 -9.48 8.98
N ASP A 221 -10.26 -10.25 10.04
CA ASP A 221 -11.05 -9.94 11.24
C ASP A 221 -10.28 -10.39 12.49
N GLN A 222 -10.25 -9.54 13.53
CA GLN A 222 -9.64 -9.84 14.83
C GLN A 222 -8.19 -10.37 14.76
N GLY A 223 -7.38 -9.82 13.84
CA GLY A 223 -5.96 -10.14 13.72
C GLY A 223 -5.63 -11.42 12.94
N VAL A 224 -6.61 -12.02 12.26
CA VAL A 224 -6.41 -13.22 11.42
C VAL A 224 -7.00 -13.02 10.03
N VAL A 225 -6.47 -13.75 9.03
CA VAL A 225 -7.12 -13.89 7.72
C VAL A 225 -8.23 -14.94 7.86
N VAL A 226 -9.48 -14.52 7.68
CA VAL A 226 -10.68 -15.36 7.85
C VAL A 226 -11.11 -16.01 6.55
N VAL A 227 -10.97 -15.27 5.43
CA VAL A 227 -11.28 -15.73 4.09
C VAL A 227 -10.26 -15.13 3.13
N GLU A 228 -9.75 -15.95 2.23
CA GLU A 228 -8.85 -15.56 1.16
C GLU A 228 -9.23 -16.26 -0.13
N GLY A 229 -9.12 -15.57 -1.26
CA GLY A 229 -9.42 -16.13 -2.57
C GLY A 229 -9.65 -15.05 -3.62
N THR A 230 -10.13 -15.47 -4.78
CA THR A 230 -10.56 -14.53 -5.82
C THR A 230 -11.71 -13.64 -5.34
N PRO A 231 -11.93 -12.47 -5.94
CA PRO A 231 -13.07 -11.62 -5.59
C PRO A 231 -14.40 -12.38 -5.58
N LYS A 232 -14.63 -13.26 -6.56
CA LYS A 232 -15.84 -14.06 -6.65
C LYS A 232 -16.01 -14.98 -5.44
N GLU A 233 -14.98 -15.70 -5.05
CA GLU A 233 -15.01 -16.63 -3.91
C GLU A 233 -15.22 -15.87 -2.60
N VAL A 234 -14.49 -14.77 -2.38
CA VAL A 234 -14.59 -13.99 -1.14
C VAL A 234 -15.96 -13.35 -0.98
N PHE A 235 -16.50 -12.70 -2.03
CA PHE A 235 -17.80 -12.03 -1.97
C PHE A 235 -19.00 -13.00 -1.97
N SER A 236 -18.82 -14.25 -2.38
CA SER A 236 -19.83 -15.32 -2.29
C SER A 236 -19.62 -16.27 -1.12
N SER A 237 -18.65 -15.98 -0.25
CA SER A 237 -18.30 -16.84 0.89
C SER A 237 -19.47 -17.05 1.84
N GLU A 238 -19.67 -18.30 2.26
CA GLU A 238 -20.66 -18.68 3.28
C GLU A 238 -20.20 -18.37 4.72
N ASN A 239 -18.99 -17.85 4.89
CA ASN A 239 -18.45 -17.50 6.20
C ASN A 239 -19.32 -16.42 6.88
N ASN A 240 -19.80 -16.69 8.08
CA ASN A 240 -20.72 -15.81 8.83
C ASN A 240 -20.11 -14.43 9.13
N ARG A 241 -18.81 -14.35 9.39
CA ARG A 241 -18.11 -13.08 9.65
C ARG A 241 -18.07 -12.22 8.39
N MET A 242 -17.76 -12.83 7.24
CA MET A 242 -17.77 -12.15 5.94
C MET A 242 -19.16 -11.69 5.55
N LYS A 243 -20.20 -12.56 5.71
CA LYS A 243 -21.60 -12.17 5.46
C LYS A 243 -22.03 -10.98 6.33
N GLY A 244 -21.72 -11.01 7.63
CA GLY A 244 -22.02 -9.92 8.55
C GLY A 244 -21.29 -8.62 8.21
N PHE A 245 -20.07 -8.72 7.68
CA PHE A 245 -19.31 -7.56 7.21
C PHE A 245 -19.94 -6.97 5.94
N LEU A 246 -20.22 -7.80 4.93
CA LEU A 246 -20.82 -7.36 3.67
C LEU A 246 -22.25 -6.82 3.82
N GLY A 247 -23.02 -7.33 4.78
CA GLY A 247 -24.37 -6.84 5.08
C GLY A 247 -24.39 -5.34 5.38
N LYS A 248 -23.36 -4.81 6.02
CA LYS A 248 -23.22 -3.38 6.33
C LYS A 248 -23.01 -2.49 5.10
N PHE A 249 -22.69 -3.06 3.95
CA PHE A 249 -22.45 -2.33 2.68
C PHE A 249 -23.55 -2.54 1.64
N ARG A 250 -24.54 -3.43 1.91
CA ARG A 250 -25.68 -3.67 1.01
C ARG A 250 -26.80 -2.63 1.17
N ASP A 251 -26.83 -1.94 2.30
CA ASP A 251 -27.86 -0.96 2.65
C ASP A 251 -27.43 0.49 2.38
N LYS A 252 -26.37 0.69 1.60
CA LYS A 252 -25.89 1.98 1.10
C LYS A 252 -25.83 1.95 -0.42
#